data_25b0238636bb6bd025e6f479986cf31b
#
_entry.id   25b0238636bb6bd025e6f479986cf31b
#
_cell.length_a   1.000
_cell.length_b   1.000
_cell.length_c   1.000
_cell.angle_alpha   90.00
_cell.angle_beta   90.00
_cell.angle_gamma   90.00
#
_symmetry.space_group_name_H-M   'P 1'
#
loop_
_entity.id
_entity.type
_entity.pdbx_description
1 polymer ?
#
loop_
_entity_poly.entity_id
_entity_poly.type
_entity_poly.pdbx_seq_one_letter_code
_entity_poly.pdbx_strand_id
1 'polypeptide(L)'
;MLARATTHALVGLEPRRVEVEAHLQPGVPGFAIVGLVDRACQEAKHRVRSGVVSAALEWPLNRRITVNLAPAALRKEGSGFDLPISLAVLGATRQLPPEHGV
;
A
#
# COMPACT_ATOMS: atom_id res chain seq x y z
N MET A 1 -3.75 -7.29 11.95
CA MET A 1 -2.68 -7.79 11.08
C MET A 1 -1.93 -6.63 10.46
N LEU A 2 -0.62 -6.73 10.46
CA LEU A 2 0.28 -5.70 9.96
C LEU A 2 1.27 -6.32 9.00
N ALA A 3 1.51 -5.69 7.87
CA ALA A 3 2.55 -6.08 6.94
C ALA A 3 3.21 -4.84 6.33
N ARG A 4 4.41 -5.01 5.82
CA ARG A 4 5.21 -3.90 5.28
C ARG A 4 5.81 -4.25 3.94
N ALA A 5 5.95 -3.23 3.10
CA ALA A 5 6.80 -3.26 1.91
C ALA A 5 7.69 -2.03 1.94
N THR A 6 8.92 -2.18 1.51
CA THR A 6 9.87 -1.08 1.43
C THR A 6 10.12 -0.73 -0.02
N THR A 7 10.05 0.53 -0.35
CA THR A 7 10.37 1.03 -1.68
C THR A 7 11.12 2.36 -1.56
N HIS A 8 11.36 3.01 -2.67
CA HIS A 8 12.03 4.30 -2.73
C HIS A 8 11.29 5.25 -3.64
N ALA A 9 11.29 6.52 -3.27
CA ALA A 9 10.82 7.62 -4.10
C ALA A 9 12.01 8.52 -4.46
N LEU A 10 11.99 9.13 -5.63
CA LEU A 10 12.99 10.12 -6.01
C LEU A 10 12.54 11.50 -5.58
N VAL A 11 13.41 12.21 -4.87
CA VAL A 11 13.26 13.63 -4.56
C VAL A 11 14.38 14.33 -5.30
N GLY A 12 14.04 14.94 -6.45
CA GLY A 12 15.05 15.34 -7.41
C GLY A 12 15.76 14.11 -7.96
N LEU A 13 17.06 14.01 -7.76
CA LEU A 13 17.88 12.84 -8.14
C LEU A 13 18.23 11.95 -6.95
N GLU A 14 17.73 12.28 -5.76
CA GLU A 14 18.07 11.57 -4.53
C GLU A 14 17.00 10.53 -4.18
N PRO A 15 17.37 9.24 -4.04
CA PRO A 15 16.42 8.24 -3.59
C PRO A 15 16.13 8.39 -2.11
N ARG A 16 14.86 8.33 -1.76
CA ARG A 16 14.38 8.36 -0.38
C ARG A 16 13.61 7.09 -0.09
N ARG A 17 13.92 6.44 1.02
CA ARG A 17 13.22 5.25 1.46
C ARG A 17 11.79 5.57 1.84
N VAL A 18 10.86 4.75 1.39
CA VAL A 18 9.45 4.81 1.76
C VAL A 18 9.04 3.45 2.31
N GLU A 19 8.46 3.45 3.49
CA GLU A 19 7.84 2.26 4.05
C GLU A 19 6.34 2.30 3.82
N VAL A 20 5.82 1.22 3.26
CA VAL A 20 4.41 1.01 3.01
C VAL A 20 3.93 0.00 4.04
N GLU A 21 3.03 0.43 4.92
CA GLU A 21 2.57 -0.38 6.03
C GLU A 21 1.07 -0.57 5.94
N ALA A 22 0.63 -1.81 5.80
CA ALA A 22 -0.78 -2.15 5.70
C ALA A 22 -1.28 -2.73 7.02
N HIS A 23 -2.35 -2.14 7.53
CA HIS A 23 -3.09 -2.63 8.68
C HIS A 23 -4.42 -3.20 8.23
N LEU A 24 -4.69 -4.42 8.64
CA LEU A 24 -5.97 -5.08 8.43
C LEU A 24 -6.67 -5.19 9.77
N GLN A 25 -7.84 -4.56 9.89
CA GLN A 25 -8.57 -4.49 11.15
C GLN A 25 -10.03 -4.87 10.95
N PRO A 26 -10.69 -5.46 11.98
CA PRO A 26 -12.13 -5.62 11.94
C PRO A 26 -12.80 -4.25 12.01
N GLY A 27 -14.00 -4.13 11.47
CA GLY A 27 -14.77 -2.91 11.50
C GLY A 27 -15.48 -2.64 10.19
N VAL A 28 -15.88 -1.39 9.99
CA VAL A 28 -16.53 -0.97 8.75
C VAL A 28 -15.58 -1.18 7.58
N PRO A 29 -15.96 -1.95 6.56
CA PRO A 29 -15.10 -2.18 5.40
C PRO A 29 -14.67 -0.88 4.73
N GLY A 30 -13.43 -0.83 4.30
CA GLY A 30 -12.89 0.32 3.63
C GLY A 30 -11.41 0.15 3.30
N PHE A 31 -10.92 1.00 2.42
CA PHE A 31 -9.53 1.02 2.02
C PHE A 31 -9.06 2.48 1.98
N ALA A 32 -8.17 2.83 2.89
CA ALA A 32 -7.60 4.17 3.00
C ALA A 32 -6.10 4.16 2.78
N ILE A 33 -5.60 5.16 2.07
CA ILE A 33 -4.16 5.42 1.94
C ILE A 33 -3.87 6.72 2.67
N VAL A 34 -2.94 6.67 3.61
CA VAL A 34 -2.60 7.75 4.52
C VAL A 34 -1.15 8.16 4.33
N GLY A 35 -0.89 9.44 4.40
CA GLY A 35 0.41 10.06 4.22
C GLY A 35 0.28 11.29 3.33
N LEU A 36 1.39 11.93 3.02
CA LEU A 36 1.39 13.05 2.09
C LEU A 36 1.44 12.49 0.66
N VAL A 37 0.27 12.22 0.09
CA VAL A 37 0.13 11.55 -1.21
C VAL A 37 -0.65 12.44 -2.18
N ASP A 38 -0.29 12.41 -3.45
CA ASP A 38 -1.02 13.12 -4.48
C ASP A 38 -2.26 12.33 -4.93
N ARG A 39 -3.04 12.92 -5.84
CA ARG A 39 -4.26 12.30 -6.35
C ARG A 39 -3.98 10.99 -7.09
N ALA A 40 -2.93 10.95 -7.90
CA ALA A 40 -2.56 9.74 -8.65
C ALA A 40 -2.19 8.59 -7.69
N CYS A 41 -1.50 8.90 -6.60
CA CYS A 41 -1.20 7.93 -5.57
C CYS A 41 -2.46 7.48 -4.82
N GLN A 42 -3.40 8.39 -4.52
CA GLN A 42 -4.68 8.02 -3.92
C GLN A 42 -5.52 7.11 -4.82
N GLU A 43 -5.44 7.30 -6.11
CA GLU A 43 -6.15 6.45 -7.09
C GLU A 43 -5.59 5.02 -7.15
N ALA A 44 -4.43 4.77 -6.54
CA ALA A 44 -3.88 3.42 -6.40
C ALA A 44 -4.86 2.45 -5.74
N LYS A 45 -5.77 2.94 -4.90
CA LYS A 45 -6.79 2.09 -4.27
C LYS A 45 -7.55 1.24 -5.29
N HIS A 46 -7.94 1.83 -6.40
CA HIS A 46 -8.68 1.12 -7.44
C HIS A 46 -7.80 0.15 -8.22
N ARG A 47 -6.59 0.58 -8.58
CA ARG A 47 -5.64 -0.25 -9.33
C ARG A 47 -5.16 -1.46 -8.53
N VAL A 48 -4.86 -1.24 -7.26
CA VAL A 48 -4.41 -2.31 -6.35
C VAL A 48 -5.51 -3.36 -6.19
N ARG A 49 -6.73 -2.93 -5.88
CA ARG A 49 -7.85 -3.85 -5.72
C ARG A 49 -8.12 -4.63 -7.00
N SER A 50 -8.19 -3.95 -8.13
CA SER A 50 -8.40 -4.59 -9.42
C SER A 50 -7.28 -5.57 -9.77
N GLY A 51 -6.03 -5.22 -9.49
CA GLY A 51 -4.87 -6.07 -9.73
C GLY A 51 -4.89 -7.34 -8.89
N VAL A 52 -5.23 -7.23 -7.62
CA VAL A 52 -5.35 -8.38 -6.71
C VAL A 52 -6.44 -9.33 -7.19
N VAL A 53 -7.60 -8.81 -7.52
CA VAL A 53 -8.72 -9.63 -8.01
C VAL A 53 -8.39 -10.26 -9.35
N SER A 54 -7.78 -9.52 -10.27
CA SER A 54 -7.38 -10.04 -11.58
C SER A 54 -6.31 -11.13 -11.50
N ALA A 55 -5.49 -11.12 -10.46
CA ALA A 55 -4.49 -12.16 -10.20
C ALA A 55 -5.09 -13.39 -9.51
N ALA A 56 -6.41 -13.47 -9.37
CA ALA A 56 -7.13 -14.53 -8.66
C ALA A 56 -6.73 -14.65 -7.18
N LEU A 57 -6.31 -13.55 -6.58
CA LEU A 57 -6.03 -13.45 -5.16
C LEU A 57 -7.24 -12.84 -4.44
N GLU A 58 -7.32 -13.09 -3.14
CA GLU A 58 -8.47 -12.65 -2.36
C GLU A 58 -8.34 -11.20 -1.91
N TRP A 59 -9.40 -10.43 -2.06
CA TRP A 59 -9.54 -9.11 -1.47
C TRP A 59 -10.36 -9.20 -0.18
N PRO A 60 -9.89 -8.62 0.94
CA PRO A 60 -10.59 -8.72 2.22
C PRO A 60 -11.85 -7.83 2.23
N LEU A 61 -13.02 -8.43 2.01
CA LEU A 61 -14.29 -7.72 1.87
C LEU A 61 -14.85 -7.17 3.19
N ASN A 62 -14.59 -7.85 4.31
CA ASN A 62 -15.18 -7.51 5.61
C ASN A 62 -14.19 -6.90 6.58
N ARG A 63 -13.19 -6.24 6.07
CA ARG A 63 -12.11 -5.67 6.87
C ARG A 63 -11.83 -4.23 6.48
N ARG A 64 -11.36 -3.48 7.44
CA ARG A 64 -10.82 -2.15 7.19
C ARG A 64 -9.34 -2.27 6.89
N ILE A 65 -8.94 -1.74 5.74
CA ILE A 65 -7.53 -1.69 5.32
C ILE A 65 -7.07 -0.26 5.40
N THR A 66 -6.01 -0.02 6.16
CA THR A 66 -5.34 1.27 6.20
C THR A 66 -3.89 1.09 5.77
N VAL A 67 -3.47 1.80 4.76
CA VAL A 67 -2.10 1.78 4.26
C VAL A 67 -1.44 3.11 4.56
N ASN A 68 -0.38 3.08 5.34
CA ASN A 68 0.43 4.24 5.68
C ASN A 68 1.69 4.26 4.83
N LEU A 69 1.97 5.39 4.22
CA LEU A 69 3.21 5.64 3.48
C LEU A 69 4.10 6.56 4.31
N ALA A 70 5.17 6.02 4.86
CA ALA A 70 6.09 6.75 5.73
C ALA A 70 7.44 7.01 5.03
N PRO A 71 8.11 8.12 5.33
CA PRO A 71 7.77 9.14 6.31
C PRO A 71 6.63 10.05 5.84
N ALA A 72 5.79 10.48 6.80
CA ALA A 72 4.62 11.29 6.50
C ALA A 72 4.97 12.65 5.86
N ALA A 73 6.12 13.21 6.21
CA ALA A 73 6.57 14.50 5.69
C ALA A 73 7.07 14.44 4.23
N LEU A 74 7.39 13.24 3.73
CA LEU A 74 7.85 13.06 2.36
C LEU A 74 6.64 12.93 1.43
N ARG A 75 6.55 13.82 0.43
CA ARG A 75 5.47 13.78 -0.55
C ARG A 75 5.64 12.58 -1.48
N LYS A 76 4.60 11.78 -1.63
CA LYS A 76 4.56 10.61 -2.52
C LYS A 76 3.70 10.95 -3.73
N GLU A 77 4.22 10.74 -4.91
CA GLU A 77 3.57 11.14 -6.16
C GLU A 77 3.50 9.98 -7.14
N GLY A 78 2.47 10.00 -7.97
CA GLY A 78 2.31 9.10 -9.10
C GLY A 78 1.85 7.69 -8.73
N SER A 79 2.01 6.77 -9.68
CA SER A 79 1.52 5.39 -9.59
C SER A 79 2.60 4.39 -9.18
N GLY A 80 3.80 4.84 -8.87
CA GLY A 80 4.93 3.96 -8.52
C GLY A 80 4.77 3.18 -7.22
N PHE A 81 3.73 3.47 -6.43
CA PHE A 81 3.47 2.79 -5.17
C PHE A 81 2.46 1.65 -5.28
N ASP A 82 1.90 1.40 -6.46
CA ASP A 82 0.89 0.35 -6.64
C ASP A 82 1.40 -1.04 -6.23
N LEU A 83 2.59 -1.43 -6.69
CA LEU A 83 3.18 -2.72 -6.35
C LEU A 83 3.49 -2.85 -4.86
N PRO A 84 4.23 -1.92 -4.22
CA PRO A 84 4.48 -2.04 -2.78
C PRO A 84 3.20 -2.01 -1.95
N ILE A 85 2.18 -1.24 -2.32
CA ILE A 85 0.89 -1.26 -1.62
C ILE A 85 0.23 -2.63 -1.76
N SER A 86 0.22 -3.21 -2.96
CA SER A 86 -0.32 -4.55 -3.21
C SER A 86 0.39 -5.60 -2.36
N LEU A 87 1.72 -5.57 -2.31
CA LEU A 87 2.51 -6.52 -1.52
C LEU A 87 2.22 -6.38 -0.02
N ALA A 88 2.08 -5.16 0.47
CA ALA A 88 1.76 -4.93 1.88
C ALA A 88 0.35 -5.44 2.24
N VAL A 89 -0.64 -5.17 1.39
CA VAL A 89 -2.00 -5.67 1.59
C VAL A 89 -2.03 -7.21 1.55
N LEU A 90 -1.37 -7.83 0.59
CA LEU A 90 -1.31 -9.30 0.49
C LEU A 90 -0.56 -9.91 1.67
N GLY A 91 0.47 -9.24 2.18
CA GLY A 91 1.15 -9.65 3.40
C GLY A 91 0.23 -9.59 4.63
N ALA A 92 -0.56 -8.52 4.76
CA ALA A 92 -1.51 -8.36 5.87
C ALA A 92 -2.63 -9.39 5.83
N THR A 93 -3.02 -9.87 4.65
CA THR A 93 -4.00 -10.94 4.47
C THR A 93 -3.38 -12.33 4.50
N ARG A 94 -2.08 -12.44 4.72
CA ARG A 94 -1.30 -13.68 4.78
C ARG A 94 -1.27 -14.48 3.47
N GLN A 95 -1.53 -13.86 2.36
CA GLN A 95 -1.38 -14.47 1.04
C GLN A 95 0.07 -14.44 0.56
N LEU A 96 0.87 -13.54 1.13
CA LEU A 96 2.31 -13.41 0.94
C LEU A 96 2.99 -13.22 2.30
N PRO A 97 4.33 -13.36 2.39
CA PRO A 97 5.06 -13.00 3.59
C PRO A 97 4.82 -11.54 4.01
N PRO A 98 4.89 -11.21 5.32
CA PRO A 98 4.50 -9.89 5.81
C PRO A 98 5.50 -8.77 5.54
N GLU A 99 6.68 -9.08 5.01
CA GLU A 99 7.70 -8.08 4.71
C GLU A 99 8.28 -8.29 3.32
N HIS A 100 8.41 -7.20 2.57
CA HIS A 100 8.96 -7.17 1.22
C HIS A 100 9.83 -5.94 0.99
N GLY A 101 10.91 -6.10 0.21
CA GLY A 101 11.68 -5.01 -0.35
C GLY A 101 11.41 -4.88 -1.86
N VAL A 102 11.17 -3.67 -2.29
CA VAL A 102 10.90 -3.37 -3.71
C VAL A 102 11.74 -2.20 -4.19
#